data_341990821d9fcdfa74b5a0f2d1ae1253
#
_entry.id   341990821d9fcdfa74b5a0f2d1ae1253
#
_cell.length_a   1.000
_cell.length_b   1.000
_cell.length_c   1.000
_cell.angle_alpha   90.00
_cell.angle_beta   90.00
_cell.angle_gamma   90.00
#
_symmetry.space_group_name_H-M   'P 1'
#
loop_
_entity.id
_entity.type
_entity.pdbx_description
1 polymer ?
#
loop_
_entity_poly.entity_id
_entity_poly.type
_entity_poly.pdbx_seq_one_letter_code
_entity_poly.pdbx_strand_id
1 'polypeptide(L)'
;MTAAHAHCHETATIGSPFKPVAALWAVALSCLLLAGCSSVPTNHGKVEGESFRSRELMQSDSNRMATIAMKENLDSLFIVMDKLYRRNPAQWRKTAESREAAIAYVRIAVMERQPWNELQNKRDVAALSLALQPDFEGDRVAAFIYAAADMMITSHGGRTSFTLIDGLDPQHVFNAARNLEIANWILNSRRAQDGKPLLLSNQLGDDGRNLSFEREMGKIIGRLDLIASYTTERYRRAVIGYGQGLLAGPFMQFLPVR
;
A
#
# COMPACT_ATOMS: atom_id res chain seq x y z
N MET A 1 83.59 13.07 -40.39
CA MET A 1 83.68 14.35 -39.65
C MET A 1 82.32 14.73 -39.27
N THR A 2 82.19 15.15 -38.03
CA THR A 2 81.05 15.74 -37.28
C THR A 2 79.91 14.84 -36.85
N ALA A 3 79.99 14.52 -35.56
CA ALA A 3 78.94 13.90 -34.74
C ALA A 3 77.82 14.90 -34.41
N ALA A 4 76.61 14.44 -34.38
CA ALA A 4 75.49 15.19 -33.81
C ALA A 4 74.91 14.38 -32.62
N HIS A 5 75.06 14.99 -31.43
CA HIS A 5 74.48 14.52 -30.17
C HIS A 5 72.96 14.73 -30.21
N ALA A 6 72.22 13.67 -29.99
CA ALA A 6 70.79 13.76 -29.69
C ALA A 6 70.59 13.73 -28.16
N HIS A 7 70.06 14.83 -27.59
CA HIS A 7 69.61 14.91 -26.21
C HIS A 7 68.23 14.25 -26.10
N CYS A 8 68.19 13.21 -25.31
CA CYS A 8 66.92 12.59 -24.90
C CYS A 8 66.36 13.37 -23.68
N HIS A 9 65.25 14.04 -23.88
CA HIS A 9 64.47 14.65 -22.78
C HIS A 9 63.59 13.60 -22.13
N GLU A 10 63.92 13.20 -20.94
CA GLU A 10 63.16 12.30 -20.08
C GLU A 10 62.09 13.14 -19.36
N THR A 11 60.83 13.00 -19.76
CA THR A 11 59.67 13.59 -19.08
C THR A 11 59.31 12.72 -17.89
N ALA A 12 59.67 13.17 -16.67
CA ALA A 12 59.24 12.54 -15.45
C ALA A 12 57.71 12.77 -15.23
N THR A 13 56.94 11.73 -15.38
CA THR A 13 55.53 11.71 -14.95
C THR A 13 55.48 11.62 -13.42
N ILE A 14 55.08 12.73 -12.78
CA ILE A 14 54.80 12.76 -11.35
C ILE A 14 53.49 12.04 -11.11
N GLY A 15 53.54 10.73 -10.79
CA GLY A 15 52.44 9.97 -10.27
C GLY A 15 52.11 10.42 -8.85
N SER A 16 50.96 11.07 -8.68
CA SER A 16 50.43 11.39 -7.36
C SER A 16 50.11 10.09 -6.61
N PRO A 17 50.66 9.84 -5.42
CA PRO A 17 50.28 8.68 -4.63
C PRO A 17 48.89 8.93 -4.02
N PHE A 18 47.85 8.53 -4.71
CA PHE A 18 46.54 8.41 -4.09
C PHE A 18 46.65 7.39 -2.95
N LYS A 19 46.68 7.89 -1.74
CA LYS A 19 46.87 7.10 -0.53
C LYS A 19 45.65 6.14 -0.40
N PRO A 20 45.84 4.80 -0.40
CA PRO A 20 44.75 3.82 -0.27
C PRO A 20 43.97 3.98 1.04
N VAL A 21 44.53 4.68 2.02
CA VAL A 21 43.92 5.02 3.30
C VAL A 21 42.68 5.89 3.14
N ALA A 22 42.67 6.88 2.22
CA ALA A 22 41.50 7.75 2.03
C ALA A 22 40.30 6.97 1.40
N ALA A 23 40.57 6.02 0.51
CA ALA A 23 39.55 5.16 -0.05
C ALA A 23 38.95 4.21 1.00
N LEU A 24 39.77 3.67 1.89
CA LEU A 24 39.30 2.83 3.01
C LEU A 24 38.44 3.62 4.00
N TRP A 25 38.77 4.85 4.31
CA TRP A 25 37.96 5.73 5.16
C TRP A 25 36.64 6.12 4.51
N ALA A 26 36.62 6.36 3.19
CA ALA A 26 35.39 6.64 2.45
C ALA A 26 34.43 5.42 2.43
N VAL A 27 34.98 4.22 2.25
CA VAL A 27 34.17 2.95 2.31
C VAL A 27 33.69 2.71 3.74
N ALA A 28 34.54 2.90 4.76
CA ALA A 28 34.13 2.71 6.16
C ALA A 28 33.05 3.72 6.58
N LEU A 29 33.16 4.98 6.15
CA LEU A 29 32.15 6.01 6.41
C LEU A 29 30.84 5.73 5.67
N SER A 30 30.92 5.21 4.43
CA SER A 30 29.74 4.79 3.67
C SER A 30 29.03 3.59 4.32
N CYS A 31 29.77 2.61 4.84
CA CYS A 31 29.21 1.49 5.60
C CYS A 31 28.58 1.91 6.93
N LEU A 32 29.16 2.90 7.62
CA LEU A 32 28.59 3.47 8.85
C LEU A 32 27.27 4.23 8.58
N LEU A 33 27.15 4.90 7.45
CA LEU A 33 25.92 5.59 7.05
C LEU A 33 24.80 4.63 6.65
N LEU A 34 25.14 3.41 6.21
CA LEU A 34 24.19 2.34 5.90
C LEU A 34 23.72 1.55 7.13
N ALA A 35 24.44 1.66 8.27
CA ALA A 35 24.07 1.05 9.55
C ALA A 35 22.98 1.83 10.32
N GLY A 36 22.34 2.81 9.67
CA GLY A 36 21.30 3.64 10.25
C GLY A 36 20.06 2.86 10.66
N CYS A 37 19.74 2.94 11.97
CA CYS A 37 18.49 2.55 12.60
C CYS A 37 18.16 1.03 12.61
N SER A 38 18.98 0.23 13.27
CA SER A 38 18.52 -1.06 13.76
C SER A 38 17.68 -0.86 15.02
N SER A 39 16.35 -0.89 14.88
CA SER A 39 15.46 -0.95 16.03
C SER A 39 15.63 -2.30 16.74
N VAL A 40 15.72 -2.26 18.07
CA VAL A 40 15.80 -3.51 18.87
C VAL A 40 14.47 -4.25 18.75
N PRO A 41 14.48 -5.55 18.34
CA PRO A 41 13.26 -6.33 18.29
C PRO A 41 12.64 -6.47 19.68
N THR A 42 11.33 -6.40 19.77
CA THR A 42 10.57 -6.61 21.01
C THR A 42 9.90 -7.98 20.97
N ASN A 43 9.40 -8.47 22.13
CA ASN A 43 8.59 -9.68 22.21
C ASN A 43 7.29 -9.61 21.37
N HIS A 44 6.92 -8.43 20.88
CA HIS A 44 5.74 -8.22 20.03
C HIS A 44 6.06 -8.20 18.54
N GLY A 45 7.31 -8.51 18.16
CA GLY A 45 7.78 -8.55 16.78
C GLY A 45 8.72 -7.40 16.44
N LYS A 46 9.17 -7.40 15.20
CA LYS A 46 10.01 -6.33 14.62
C LYS A 46 9.39 -5.82 13.32
N VAL A 47 9.68 -4.56 13.01
CA VAL A 47 9.36 -4.00 11.69
C VAL A 47 10.51 -4.33 10.75
N GLU A 48 10.20 -5.05 9.68
CA GLU A 48 11.17 -5.38 8.63
C GLU A 48 10.75 -4.72 7.32
N GLY A 49 11.74 -4.20 6.59
CA GLY A 49 11.54 -3.77 5.21
C GLY A 49 11.35 -4.99 4.31
N GLU A 50 10.59 -4.82 3.23
CA GLU A 50 10.49 -5.87 2.21
C GLU A 50 11.84 -6.04 1.48
N SER A 51 12.11 -7.26 0.98
CA SER A 51 13.26 -7.54 0.13
C SER A 51 13.18 -6.71 -1.14
N PHE A 52 14.34 -6.15 -1.57
CA PHE A 52 14.46 -5.34 -2.78
C PHE A 52 13.94 -6.08 -4.02
N ARG A 53 13.15 -5.37 -4.82
CA ARG A 53 12.67 -5.83 -6.14
C ARG A 53 13.02 -4.77 -7.16
N SER A 54 13.50 -5.18 -8.35
CA SER A 54 13.94 -4.27 -9.42
C SER A 54 12.89 -3.22 -9.82
N ARG A 55 11.60 -3.54 -9.74
CA ARG A 55 10.50 -2.60 -10.00
C ARG A 55 10.46 -1.41 -9.03
N GLU A 56 11.08 -1.53 -7.85
CA GLU A 56 11.14 -0.45 -6.86
C GLU A 56 11.97 0.74 -7.34
N LEU A 57 12.93 0.51 -8.25
CA LEU A 57 13.66 1.58 -8.93
C LEU A 57 12.76 2.51 -9.73
N MET A 58 11.58 2.04 -10.14
CA MET A 58 10.57 2.80 -10.87
C MET A 58 9.43 3.30 -9.97
N GLN A 59 9.66 3.38 -8.67
CA GLN A 59 8.70 3.90 -7.69
C GLN A 59 9.24 5.16 -7.02
N SER A 60 8.39 6.18 -6.87
CA SER A 60 8.64 7.25 -5.90
C SER A 60 8.30 6.78 -4.50
N ASP A 61 8.81 7.46 -3.47
CA ASP A 61 8.49 7.15 -2.07
C ASP A 61 6.98 7.15 -1.81
N SER A 62 6.26 8.09 -2.42
CA SER A 62 4.79 8.17 -2.33
C SER A 62 4.11 6.95 -2.93
N ASN A 63 4.56 6.51 -4.12
CA ASN A 63 3.99 5.36 -4.81
C ASN A 63 4.37 4.06 -4.10
N ARG A 64 5.54 4.02 -3.48
CA ARG A 64 5.93 2.90 -2.59
C ARG A 64 5.02 2.83 -1.37
N MET A 65 4.75 3.96 -0.71
CA MET A 65 3.84 4.05 0.43
C MET A 65 2.43 3.60 0.05
N ALA A 66 1.88 4.06 -1.09
CA ALA A 66 0.57 3.63 -1.57
C ALA A 66 0.53 2.13 -1.90
N THR A 67 1.60 1.57 -2.46
CA THR A 67 1.73 0.12 -2.73
C THR A 67 1.72 -0.69 -1.44
N ILE A 68 2.48 -0.27 -0.44
CA ILE A 68 2.52 -0.94 0.88
C ILE A 68 1.15 -0.85 1.55
N ALA A 69 0.53 0.34 1.56
CA ALA A 69 -0.79 0.51 2.16
C ALA A 69 -1.88 -0.34 1.49
N MET A 70 -1.86 -0.46 0.16
CA MET A 70 -2.79 -1.33 -0.58
C MET A 70 -2.60 -2.79 -0.19
N LYS A 71 -1.35 -3.28 -0.15
CA LYS A 71 -1.04 -4.65 0.28
C LYS A 71 -1.57 -4.91 1.70
N GLU A 72 -1.24 -4.04 2.65
CA GLU A 72 -1.66 -4.15 4.04
C GLU A 72 -3.19 -4.07 4.20
N ASN A 73 -3.87 -3.30 3.35
CA ASN A 73 -5.33 -3.22 3.34
C ASN A 73 -5.95 -4.53 2.84
N LEU A 74 -5.42 -5.11 1.78
CA LEU A 74 -5.89 -6.42 1.27
C LEU A 74 -5.61 -7.53 2.30
N ASP A 75 -4.44 -7.55 2.93
CA ASP A 75 -4.10 -8.52 3.97
C ASP A 75 -5.03 -8.39 5.18
N SER A 76 -5.30 -7.16 5.66
CA SER A 76 -6.28 -6.90 6.72
C SER A 76 -7.68 -7.37 6.32
N LEU A 77 -8.09 -7.16 5.06
CA LEU A 77 -9.40 -7.58 4.57
C LEU A 77 -9.52 -9.11 4.52
N PHE A 78 -8.46 -9.84 4.16
CA PHE A 78 -8.47 -11.31 4.22
C PHE A 78 -8.44 -11.85 5.66
N ILE A 79 -7.85 -11.13 6.60
CA ILE A 79 -7.99 -11.43 8.03
C ILE A 79 -9.45 -11.25 8.48
N VAL A 80 -10.11 -10.19 8.04
CA VAL A 80 -11.56 -9.97 8.27
C VAL A 80 -12.37 -11.12 7.70
N MET A 81 -12.06 -11.59 6.49
CA MET A 81 -12.71 -12.73 5.86
C MET A 81 -12.63 -14.01 6.71
N ASP A 82 -11.43 -14.37 7.15
CA ASP A 82 -11.24 -15.55 8.02
C ASP A 82 -12.05 -15.44 9.31
N LYS A 83 -12.07 -14.26 9.95
CA LYS A 83 -12.86 -14.00 11.15
C LYS A 83 -14.37 -14.14 10.90
N LEU A 84 -14.86 -13.58 9.79
CA LEU A 84 -16.27 -13.68 9.40
C LEU A 84 -16.66 -15.13 9.13
N TYR A 85 -15.87 -15.88 8.41
CA TYR A 85 -16.14 -17.29 8.12
C TYR A 85 -16.14 -18.18 9.37
N ARG A 86 -15.25 -17.93 10.33
CA ARG A 86 -15.28 -18.65 11.62
C ARG A 86 -16.59 -18.44 12.37
N ARG A 87 -17.18 -17.25 12.28
CA ARG A 87 -18.42 -16.91 12.96
C ARG A 87 -19.67 -17.27 12.14
N ASN A 88 -19.53 -17.36 10.81
CA ASN A 88 -20.60 -17.64 9.88
C ASN A 88 -20.25 -18.85 8.99
N PRO A 89 -20.07 -20.06 9.56
CA PRO A 89 -19.57 -21.21 8.79
C PRO A 89 -20.55 -21.67 7.69
N ALA A 90 -21.84 -21.33 7.80
CA ALA A 90 -22.81 -21.59 6.76
C ALA A 90 -22.54 -20.83 5.45
N GLN A 91 -21.75 -19.73 5.48
CA GLN A 91 -21.48 -18.93 4.29
C GLN A 91 -20.52 -19.65 3.34
N TRP A 92 -19.32 -20.03 3.80
CA TRP A 92 -18.36 -20.70 2.93
C TRP A 92 -18.81 -22.08 2.43
N ARG A 93 -19.69 -22.77 3.19
CA ARG A 93 -20.28 -24.06 2.78
C ARG A 93 -21.19 -23.98 1.58
N LYS A 94 -21.61 -22.77 1.16
CA LYS A 94 -22.40 -22.58 -0.06
C LYS A 94 -21.57 -22.74 -1.33
N THR A 95 -20.25 -22.48 -1.25
CA THR A 95 -19.39 -22.31 -2.42
C THR A 95 -18.11 -23.13 -2.39
N ALA A 96 -17.72 -23.69 -1.23
CA ALA A 96 -16.47 -24.42 -1.07
C ALA A 96 -16.55 -25.58 -0.08
N GLU A 97 -15.63 -26.53 -0.21
CA GLU A 97 -15.53 -27.69 0.67
C GLU A 97 -14.86 -27.38 2.02
N SER A 98 -14.08 -26.30 2.06
CA SER A 98 -13.41 -25.83 3.27
C SER A 98 -13.34 -24.31 3.32
N ARG A 99 -13.18 -23.77 4.53
CA ARG A 99 -12.97 -22.34 4.75
C ARG A 99 -11.73 -21.83 4.02
N GLU A 100 -10.65 -22.58 4.07
CA GLU A 100 -9.38 -22.29 3.43
C GLU A 100 -9.52 -22.24 1.91
N ALA A 101 -10.28 -23.16 1.32
CA ALA A 101 -10.59 -23.17 -0.12
C ALA A 101 -11.41 -21.94 -0.52
N ALA A 102 -12.41 -21.56 0.28
CA ALA A 102 -13.20 -20.36 0.05
C ALA A 102 -12.33 -19.08 0.08
N ILE A 103 -11.43 -18.96 1.08
CA ILE A 103 -10.50 -17.82 1.18
C ILE A 103 -9.56 -17.78 -0.01
N ALA A 104 -8.99 -18.92 -0.42
CA ALA A 104 -8.09 -19.00 -1.57
C ALA A 104 -8.80 -18.59 -2.86
N TYR A 105 -10.01 -19.04 -3.07
CA TYR A 105 -10.83 -18.69 -4.24
C TYR A 105 -11.09 -17.18 -4.32
N VAL A 106 -11.56 -16.55 -3.23
CA VAL A 106 -11.80 -15.10 -3.21
C VAL A 106 -10.51 -14.33 -3.41
N ARG A 107 -9.41 -14.77 -2.82
CA ARG A 107 -8.09 -14.13 -2.99
C ARG A 107 -7.67 -14.12 -4.46
N ILE A 108 -7.80 -15.23 -5.17
CA ILE A 108 -7.51 -15.33 -6.60
C ILE A 108 -8.44 -14.39 -7.39
N ALA A 109 -9.73 -14.47 -7.16
CA ALA A 109 -10.72 -13.64 -7.85
C ALA A 109 -10.47 -12.13 -7.69
N VAL A 110 -10.07 -11.69 -6.49
CA VAL A 110 -9.68 -10.30 -6.21
C VAL A 110 -8.41 -9.91 -6.96
N MET A 111 -7.36 -10.73 -6.86
CA MET A 111 -6.04 -10.39 -7.44
C MET A 111 -6.05 -10.39 -8.96
N GLU A 112 -6.83 -11.29 -9.56
CA GLU A 112 -7.00 -11.39 -11.02
C GLU A 112 -8.17 -10.55 -11.55
N ARG A 113 -8.90 -9.89 -10.64
CA ARG A 113 -10.08 -9.08 -10.95
C ARG A 113 -11.14 -9.87 -11.75
N GLN A 114 -11.33 -11.14 -11.41
CA GLN A 114 -12.29 -12.00 -12.07
C GLN A 114 -13.73 -11.50 -11.88
N PRO A 115 -14.64 -11.71 -12.85
CA PRO A 115 -16.05 -11.38 -12.68
C PRO A 115 -16.67 -12.29 -11.60
N TRP A 116 -17.68 -11.75 -10.87
CA TRP A 116 -18.35 -12.48 -9.80
C TRP A 116 -19.84 -12.62 -10.11
N ASN A 117 -20.25 -13.81 -10.53
CA ASN A 117 -21.61 -14.07 -11.03
C ASN A 117 -22.69 -13.79 -9.98
N GLU A 118 -22.49 -14.18 -8.71
CA GLU A 118 -23.45 -13.94 -7.62
C GLU A 118 -23.67 -12.44 -7.37
N LEU A 119 -22.73 -11.60 -7.76
CA LEU A 119 -22.84 -10.14 -7.73
C LEU A 119 -23.30 -9.56 -9.08
N GLN A 120 -23.88 -10.41 -9.96
CA GLN A 120 -24.35 -9.99 -11.30
C GLN A 120 -23.24 -9.32 -12.11
N ASN A 121 -21.98 -9.70 -11.90
CA ASN A 121 -20.78 -9.10 -12.46
C ASN A 121 -20.64 -7.59 -12.19
N LYS A 122 -21.38 -7.06 -11.21
CA LYS A 122 -21.22 -5.68 -10.74
C LYS A 122 -19.85 -5.51 -10.07
N ARG A 123 -19.34 -4.29 -10.08
CA ARG A 123 -18.04 -3.92 -9.54
C ARG A 123 -18.19 -2.87 -8.45
N ASP A 124 -17.14 -2.67 -7.68
CA ASP A 124 -16.96 -1.62 -6.66
C ASP A 124 -18.18 -1.39 -5.76
N VAL A 125 -18.68 -0.16 -5.62
CA VAL A 125 -19.80 0.21 -4.76
C VAL A 125 -21.10 -0.51 -5.14
N ALA A 126 -21.33 -0.77 -6.43
CA ALA A 126 -22.53 -1.47 -6.88
C ALA A 126 -22.53 -2.94 -6.43
N ALA A 127 -21.36 -3.61 -6.49
CA ALA A 127 -21.17 -4.95 -5.96
C ALA A 127 -21.33 -4.98 -4.43
N LEU A 128 -20.73 -4.01 -3.73
CA LEU A 128 -20.81 -3.89 -2.27
C LEU A 128 -22.25 -3.67 -1.80
N SER A 129 -23.00 -2.81 -2.50
CA SER A 129 -24.41 -2.58 -2.24
C SER A 129 -25.24 -3.84 -2.39
N LEU A 130 -24.99 -4.64 -3.44
CA LEU A 130 -25.71 -5.90 -3.67
C LEU A 130 -25.39 -6.94 -2.59
N ALA A 131 -24.12 -7.12 -2.22
CA ALA A 131 -23.71 -8.05 -1.15
C ALA A 131 -24.37 -7.75 0.20
N LEU A 132 -24.75 -6.49 0.43
CA LEU A 132 -25.35 -6.01 1.67
C LEU A 132 -26.88 -5.95 1.63
N GLN A 133 -27.53 -6.43 0.55
CA GLN A 133 -28.99 -6.53 0.51
C GLN A 133 -29.49 -7.61 1.48
N PRO A 134 -30.64 -7.41 2.13
CA PRO A 134 -31.23 -8.40 3.04
C PRO A 134 -31.53 -9.75 2.38
N ASP A 135 -31.89 -9.72 1.10
CA ASP A 135 -32.29 -10.86 0.28
C ASP A 135 -31.14 -11.51 -0.51
N PHE A 136 -29.89 -11.09 -0.29
CA PHE A 136 -28.74 -11.72 -0.95
C PHE A 136 -28.55 -13.16 -0.46
N GLU A 137 -28.67 -14.14 -1.37
CA GLU A 137 -28.67 -15.57 -1.05
C GLU A 137 -27.29 -16.23 -1.16
N GLY A 138 -26.33 -15.63 -1.91
CA GLY A 138 -24.98 -16.15 -2.11
C GLY A 138 -24.13 -16.21 -0.84
N ASP A 139 -22.85 -16.57 -0.98
CA ASP A 139 -21.88 -16.44 0.09
C ASP A 139 -21.62 -14.94 0.37
N ARG A 140 -22.34 -14.43 1.38
CA ARG A 140 -22.28 -13.00 1.75
C ARG A 140 -20.90 -12.58 2.23
N VAL A 141 -20.13 -13.47 2.87
CA VAL A 141 -18.77 -13.16 3.30
C VAL A 141 -17.87 -12.98 2.08
N ALA A 142 -17.88 -13.94 1.16
CA ALA A 142 -17.14 -13.85 -0.09
C ALA A 142 -17.51 -12.59 -0.88
N ALA A 143 -18.81 -12.37 -1.07
CA ALA A 143 -19.33 -11.23 -1.83
C ALA A 143 -18.93 -9.88 -1.22
N PHE A 144 -19.03 -9.73 0.12
CA PHE A 144 -18.63 -8.54 0.83
C PHE A 144 -17.13 -8.26 0.69
N ILE A 145 -16.30 -9.28 0.92
CA ILE A 145 -14.83 -9.15 0.84
C ILE A 145 -14.37 -8.85 -0.58
N TYR A 146 -14.92 -9.56 -1.57
CA TYR A 146 -14.62 -9.31 -2.98
C TYR A 146 -14.98 -7.89 -3.38
N ALA A 147 -16.20 -7.43 -3.08
CA ALA A 147 -16.67 -6.11 -3.45
C ALA A 147 -15.88 -4.99 -2.74
N ALA A 148 -15.56 -5.15 -1.45
CA ALA A 148 -14.74 -4.21 -0.71
C ALA A 148 -13.32 -4.11 -1.29
N ALA A 149 -12.70 -5.25 -1.62
CA ALA A 149 -11.37 -5.28 -2.25
C ALA A 149 -11.41 -4.63 -3.64
N ASP A 150 -12.40 -4.98 -4.47
CA ASP A 150 -12.55 -4.43 -5.81
C ASP A 150 -12.77 -2.91 -5.79
N MET A 151 -13.57 -2.41 -4.86
CA MET A 151 -13.79 -0.98 -4.66
C MET A 151 -12.48 -0.27 -4.25
N MET A 152 -11.71 -0.84 -3.32
CA MET A 152 -10.41 -0.27 -2.95
C MET A 152 -9.44 -0.25 -4.14
N ILE A 153 -9.34 -1.35 -4.89
CA ILE A 153 -8.48 -1.43 -6.08
C ILE A 153 -8.94 -0.41 -7.13
N THR A 154 -10.25 -0.29 -7.36
CA THR A 154 -10.83 0.67 -8.32
C THR A 154 -10.54 2.11 -7.93
N SER A 155 -10.66 2.47 -6.64
CA SER A 155 -10.32 3.80 -6.13
C SER A 155 -8.84 4.17 -6.31
N HIS A 156 -7.99 3.17 -6.49
CA HIS A 156 -6.57 3.30 -6.78
C HIS A 156 -6.24 3.14 -8.28
N GLY A 157 -7.20 3.41 -9.15
CA GLY A 157 -7.02 3.33 -10.61
C GLY A 157 -6.91 1.90 -11.16
N GLY A 158 -7.48 0.93 -10.45
CA GLY A 158 -7.46 -0.48 -10.84
C GLY A 158 -6.14 -1.20 -10.57
N ARG A 159 -5.26 -0.64 -9.73
CA ARG A 159 -3.90 -1.13 -9.47
C ARG A 159 -3.70 -1.48 -8.01
N THR A 160 -2.82 -2.45 -7.78
CA THR A 160 -2.34 -2.85 -6.44
C THR A 160 -0.88 -2.47 -6.21
N SER A 161 -0.20 -1.99 -7.26
CA SER A 161 1.20 -1.53 -7.23
C SER A 161 1.34 -0.31 -8.14
N PHE A 162 2.09 0.70 -7.71
CA PHE A 162 2.19 2.01 -8.35
C PHE A 162 3.62 2.27 -8.81
N THR A 163 3.78 2.91 -9.97
CA THR A 163 5.05 3.32 -10.58
C THR A 163 5.17 4.84 -10.60
N LEU A 164 6.32 5.39 -11.04
CA LEU A 164 6.58 6.84 -11.07
C LEU A 164 5.55 7.66 -11.87
N ILE A 165 4.96 7.05 -12.90
CA ILE A 165 3.99 7.71 -13.78
C ILE A 165 2.54 7.58 -13.30
N ASP A 166 2.30 6.76 -12.27
CA ASP A 166 0.96 6.54 -11.75
C ASP A 166 0.55 7.71 -10.84
N GLY A 167 -0.55 8.37 -11.19
CA GLY A 167 -1.24 9.33 -10.33
C GLY A 167 -2.30 8.62 -9.48
N LEU A 168 -2.44 9.06 -8.23
CA LEU A 168 -3.50 8.63 -7.34
C LEU A 168 -4.46 9.80 -7.12
N ASP A 169 -5.76 9.58 -7.38
CA ASP A 169 -6.79 10.57 -7.07
C ASP A 169 -7.15 10.48 -5.58
N PRO A 170 -6.81 11.49 -4.77
CA PRO A 170 -7.08 11.46 -3.34
C PRO A 170 -8.57 11.43 -3.01
N GLN A 171 -9.43 12.00 -3.86
CA GLN A 171 -10.87 12.00 -3.63
C GLN A 171 -11.45 10.59 -3.79
N HIS A 172 -10.99 9.82 -4.77
CA HIS A 172 -11.44 8.44 -4.96
C HIS A 172 -11.04 7.57 -3.76
N VAL A 173 -9.82 7.74 -3.23
CA VAL A 173 -9.36 7.01 -2.04
C VAL A 173 -10.15 7.41 -0.80
N PHE A 174 -10.41 8.69 -0.61
CA PHE A 174 -11.25 9.18 0.47
C PHE A 174 -12.67 8.61 0.40
N ASN A 175 -13.28 8.62 -0.79
CA ASN A 175 -14.61 8.03 -0.99
C ASN A 175 -14.64 6.54 -0.68
N ALA A 176 -13.57 5.79 -1.02
CA ALA A 176 -13.46 4.37 -0.66
C ALA A 176 -13.44 4.17 0.87
N ALA A 177 -12.72 5.01 1.62
CA ALA A 177 -12.74 4.98 3.08
C ALA A 177 -14.17 5.20 3.64
N ARG A 178 -14.87 6.22 3.15
CA ARG A 178 -16.28 6.51 3.57
C ARG A 178 -17.23 5.37 3.21
N ASN A 179 -17.08 4.78 2.02
CA ASN A 179 -17.89 3.65 1.62
C ASN A 179 -17.65 2.41 2.50
N LEU A 180 -16.41 2.17 2.96
CA LEU A 180 -16.12 1.10 3.91
C LEU A 180 -16.73 1.36 5.29
N GLU A 181 -16.76 2.61 5.78
CA GLU A 181 -17.46 2.97 7.02
C GLU A 181 -18.97 2.68 6.90
N ILE A 182 -19.57 3.11 5.80
CA ILE A 182 -21.00 2.86 5.53
C ILE A 182 -21.27 1.35 5.46
N ALA A 183 -20.44 0.61 4.72
CA ALA A 183 -20.57 -0.84 4.57
C ALA A 183 -20.42 -1.56 5.91
N ASN A 184 -19.46 -1.16 6.72
CA ASN A 184 -19.25 -1.67 8.08
C ASN A 184 -20.46 -1.40 8.98
N TRP A 185 -21.00 -0.19 8.94
CA TRP A 185 -22.21 0.18 9.69
C TRP A 185 -23.41 -0.66 9.23
N ILE A 186 -23.64 -0.82 7.91
CA ILE A 186 -24.71 -1.62 7.35
C ILE A 186 -24.59 -3.08 7.81
N LEU A 187 -23.40 -3.67 7.74
CA LEU A 187 -23.15 -5.05 8.13
C LEU A 187 -23.49 -5.30 9.60
N ASN A 188 -23.22 -4.34 10.47
CA ASN A 188 -23.48 -4.44 11.90
C ASN A 188 -24.94 -4.10 12.30
N SER A 189 -25.63 -3.26 11.53
CA SER A 189 -26.97 -2.75 11.88
C SER A 189 -28.12 -3.39 11.12
N ARG A 190 -27.93 -3.70 9.83
CA ARG A 190 -28.98 -4.24 8.96
C ARG A 190 -29.30 -5.69 9.32
N ARG A 191 -30.59 -6.03 9.18
CA ARG A 191 -31.09 -7.39 9.39
C ARG A 191 -31.43 -8.03 8.05
N ALA A 192 -31.28 -9.36 7.99
CA ALA A 192 -31.80 -10.19 6.90
C ALA A 192 -33.32 -10.30 6.99
N GLN A 193 -33.95 -10.90 5.98
CA GLN A 193 -35.41 -11.06 5.95
C GLN A 193 -35.95 -11.86 7.15
N ASP A 194 -35.15 -12.79 7.70
CA ASP A 194 -35.51 -13.59 8.89
C ASP A 194 -35.25 -12.84 10.22
N GLY A 195 -34.92 -11.56 10.18
CA GLY A 195 -34.66 -10.71 11.33
C GLY A 195 -33.29 -10.90 11.99
N LYS A 196 -32.46 -11.85 11.51
CA LYS A 196 -31.11 -12.06 12.03
C LYS A 196 -30.11 -11.01 11.48
N PRO A 197 -28.96 -10.80 12.14
CA PRO A 197 -27.88 -10.00 11.56
C PRO A 197 -27.48 -10.55 10.17
N LEU A 198 -27.09 -9.66 9.25
CA LEU A 198 -26.58 -10.08 7.93
C LEU A 198 -25.40 -11.03 8.06
N LEU A 199 -24.48 -10.74 8.97
CA LEU A 199 -23.36 -11.59 9.39
C LEU A 199 -23.08 -11.35 10.88
N LEU A 200 -22.60 -12.39 11.54
CA LEU A 200 -22.04 -12.26 12.89
C LEU A 200 -20.62 -11.69 12.75
N SER A 201 -20.44 -10.43 13.11
CA SER A 201 -19.16 -9.69 13.03
C SER A 201 -18.56 -9.47 14.42
N ASN A 202 -18.93 -8.40 15.11
CA ASN A 202 -18.52 -8.12 16.48
C ASN A 202 -19.32 -8.95 17.49
N GLN A 203 -18.75 -9.18 18.67
CA GLN A 203 -19.43 -9.76 19.81
C GLN A 203 -19.47 -8.74 20.95
N LEU A 204 -20.68 -8.41 21.37
CA LEU A 204 -20.97 -7.58 22.52
C LEU A 204 -21.96 -8.35 23.39
N GLY A 205 -21.52 -8.86 24.53
CA GLY A 205 -22.36 -9.65 25.42
C GLY A 205 -21.72 -9.76 26.79
N ASP A 206 -22.45 -10.33 27.73
CA ASP A 206 -22.02 -10.50 29.11
C ASP A 206 -20.79 -11.43 29.23
N ASP A 207 -20.64 -12.36 28.30
CA ASP A 207 -19.52 -13.33 28.24
C ASP A 207 -18.23 -12.73 27.64
N GLY A 208 -18.23 -11.42 27.28
CA GLY A 208 -17.06 -10.73 26.77
C GLY A 208 -17.32 -9.90 25.51
N ARG A 209 -16.31 -9.10 25.17
CA ARG A 209 -16.33 -8.22 24.00
C ARG A 209 -15.26 -8.63 23.00
N ASN A 210 -15.64 -8.92 21.77
CA ASN A 210 -14.72 -9.18 20.68
C ASN A 210 -14.94 -8.17 19.54
N LEU A 211 -14.14 -7.13 19.52
CA LEU A 211 -14.14 -6.05 18.51
C LEU A 211 -13.04 -6.24 17.47
N SER A 212 -12.57 -7.47 17.30
CA SER A 212 -11.44 -7.73 16.38
C SER A 212 -11.79 -7.51 14.90
N PHE A 213 -13.06 -7.62 14.52
CA PHE A 213 -13.57 -7.25 13.20
C PHE A 213 -13.44 -5.73 13.00
N GLU A 214 -14.01 -4.95 13.92
CA GLU A 214 -13.98 -3.48 13.89
C GLU A 214 -12.56 -2.93 13.87
N ARG A 215 -11.65 -3.56 14.62
CA ARG A 215 -10.24 -3.18 14.64
C ARG A 215 -9.57 -3.31 13.27
N GLU A 216 -9.82 -4.41 12.55
CA GLU A 216 -9.23 -4.60 11.23
C GLU A 216 -9.86 -3.65 10.20
N MET A 217 -11.17 -3.44 10.25
CA MET A 217 -11.84 -2.44 9.39
C MET A 217 -11.30 -1.03 9.66
N GLY A 218 -11.14 -0.65 10.93
CA GLY A 218 -10.55 0.65 11.30
C GLY A 218 -9.12 0.85 10.81
N LYS A 219 -8.29 -0.21 10.78
CA LYS A 219 -6.95 -0.14 10.19
C LYS A 219 -7.01 0.17 8.68
N ILE A 220 -7.90 -0.49 7.94
CA ILE A 220 -8.08 -0.27 6.51
C ILE A 220 -8.53 1.18 6.26
N ILE A 221 -9.57 1.63 6.95
CA ILE A 221 -10.13 2.99 6.83
C ILE A 221 -9.05 4.03 7.15
N GLY A 222 -8.33 3.88 8.26
CA GLY A 222 -7.28 4.81 8.67
C GLY A 222 -6.11 4.89 7.68
N ARG A 223 -5.72 3.77 7.03
CA ARG A 223 -4.70 3.79 5.98
C ARG A 223 -5.20 4.50 4.72
N LEU A 224 -6.45 4.28 4.31
CA LEU A 224 -7.05 4.98 3.16
C LEU A 224 -7.12 6.49 3.42
N ASP A 225 -7.56 6.91 4.61
CA ASP A 225 -7.60 8.32 5.02
C ASP A 225 -6.21 8.96 5.00
N LEU A 226 -5.21 8.26 5.51
CA LEU A 226 -3.83 8.73 5.49
C LEU A 226 -3.31 8.90 4.05
N ILE A 227 -3.56 7.94 3.17
CA ILE A 227 -3.15 8.01 1.76
C ILE A 227 -3.86 9.17 1.04
N ALA A 228 -5.17 9.36 1.25
CA ALA A 228 -5.93 10.46 0.68
C ALA A 228 -5.38 11.82 1.14
N SER A 229 -5.18 12.00 2.43
CA SER A 229 -4.65 13.22 3.02
C SER A 229 -3.22 13.53 2.55
N TYR A 230 -2.34 12.52 2.57
CA TYR A 230 -0.96 12.66 2.12
C TYR A 230 -0.87 13.02 0.63
N THR A 231 -1.68 12.38 -0.22
CA THR A 231 -1.70 12.63 -1.66
C THR A 231 -2.20 14.06 -1.97
N THR A 232 -3.25 14.51 -1.27
CA THR A 232 -3.75 15.89 -1.35
C THR A 232 -2.67 16.89 -0.98
N GLU A 233 -1.99 16.69 0.15
CA GLU A 233 -0.94 17.58 0.63
C GLU A 233 0.27 17.60 -0.31
N ARG A 234 0.64 16.47 -0.89
CA ARG A 234 1.70 16.38 -1.88
C ARG A 234 1.40 17.23 -3.11
N TYR A 235 0.18 17.20 -3.64
CA TYR A 235 -0.22 18.03 -4.77
C TYR A 235 -0.19 19.52 -4.41
N ARG A 236 -0.73 19.88 -3.24
CA ARG A 236 -0.69 21.26 -2.73
C ARG A 236 0.76 21.77 -2.65
N ARG A 237 1.68 20.97 -2.10
CA ARG A 237 3.09 21.35 -1.95
C ARG A 237 3.83 21.45 -3.29
N ALA A 238 3.48 20.63 -4.27
CA ALA A 238 4.05 20.73 -5.62
C ALA A 238 3.73 22.08 -6.27
N VAL A 239 2.50 22.59 -6.11
CA VAL A 239 2.10 23.91 -6.59
C VAL A 239 2.88 25.03 -5.87
N ILE A 240 3.03 24.92 -4.53
CA ILE A 240 3.81 25.89 -3.76
C ILE A 240 5.28 25.86 -4.19
N GLY A 241 5.89 24.67 -4.35
CA GLY A 241 7.28 24.54 -4.80
C GLY A 241 7.52 25.13 -6.18
N TYR A 242 6.57 24.96 -7.10
CA TYR A 242 6.64 25.62 -8.40
C TYR A 242 6.61 27.15 -8.27
N GLY A 243 5.70 27.71 -7.47
CA GLY A 243 5.63 29.15 -7.19
C GLY A 243 6.92 29.68 -6.55
N GLN A 244 7.48 28.98 -5.58
CA GLN A 244 8.76 29.32 -4.94
C GLN A 244 9.91 29.29 -5.96
N GLY A 245 9.96 28.30 -6.85
CA GLY A 245 10.93 28.21 -7.94
C GLY A 245 10.87 29.38 -8.90
N LEU A 246 9.67 29.85 -9.26
CA LEU A 246 9.48 31.05 -10.08
C LEU A 246 9.96 32.31 -9.39
N LEU A 247 9.76 32.43 -8.07
CA LEU A 247 10.19 33.61 -7.31
C LEU A 247 11.69 33.59 -7.02
N ALA A 248 12.27 32.42 -6.75
CA ALA A 248 13.70 32.28 -6.44
C ALA A 248 14.60 32.24 -7.69
N GLY A 249 14.09 31.76 -8.82
CA GLY A 249 14.85 31.58 -10.06
C GLY A 249 15.62 32.83 -10.52
N PRO A 250 15.01 34.02 -10.58
CA PRO A 250 15.72 35.24 -10.97
C PRO A 250 16.85 35.64 -10.04
N PHE A 251 16.72 35.35 -8.74
CA PHE A 251 17.74 35.70 -7.73
C PHE A 251 18.93 34.74 -7.73
N MET A 252 18.77 33.51 -8.16
CA MET A 252 19.83 32.49 -8.24
C MET A 252 20.81 32.74 -9.40
N GLN A 253 20.40 33.51 -10.42
CA GLN A 253 21.25 33.84 -11.57
C GLN A 253 22.34 34.89 -11.28
N PHE A 254 22.27 35.59 -10.16
CA PHE A 254 23.16 36.70 -9.81
C PHE A 254 23.95 36.49 -8.51
N LEU A 255 24.34 35.25 -8.23
CA LEU A 255 25.27 35.02 -7.12
C LEU A 255 26.63 35.59 -7.50
N PRO A 256 27.20 36.54 -6.68
CA PRO A 256 28.50 37.10 -6.97
C PRO A 256 29.56 36.00 -6.87
N VAL A 257 30.29 35.81 -7.96
CA VAL A 257 31.50 34.98 -7.98
C VAL A 257 32.63 35.80 -7.32
N ARG A 258 32.99 35.46 -6.10
CA ARG A 258 34.20 35.91 -5.44
C ARG A 258 35.13 34.74 -5.23
#